data_a0eca3475a4bee12492f8df205adbb4c
#
_entry.id   a0eca3475a4bee12492f8df205adbb4c
#
_cell.length_a   1.000
_cell.length_b   1.000
_cell.length_c   1.000
_cell.angle_alpha   90.00
_cell.angle_beta   90.00
_cell.angle_gamma   90.00
#
_symmetry.space_group_name_H-M   'P 1'
#
loop_
_entity.id
_entity.type
_entity.pdbx_description
1 polymer ?
#
loop_
_entity_poly.entity_id
_entity_poly.type
_entity_poly.pdbx_seq_one_letter_code
_entity_poly.pdbx_strand_id
1 'polypeptide(L)'
;MNLNLKFAALSVLASLLSACGGSNGFPPVVTGVKVQSAQYGKMATIYLGGKDLRSNLLIDTSGACTNPTFASNSNTDTLVLNCVVAKTGDFSLVVQTAEGAAIYSTTLNIPLPQVALITAEGSITVELDPTLAPISTNNFLSYVNKGFYRDTLFHRVIPNFVVQGGGYTTGMVKKTEQSAPIELESNKGLSNLRGSLAMARTNLPNSATSEFFINLVNNVSLDYKNAANPGYAVFGKVVQGMDVVDAIAAEPTGVVGGFSDVPLADITLSLALQSK
;
A
#
# COMPACT_ATOMS: atom_id res chain seq x y z
N MET A 1 3.55 18.71 4.47
CA MET A 1 2.19 19.14 4.10
C MET A 1 1.26 18.64 5.22
N ASN A 2 0.72 19.56 6.05
CA ASN A 2 -0.07 19.21 7.23
C ASN A 2 -1.45 18.72 6.80
N LEU A 3 -1.75 17.45 7.04
CA LEU A 3 -3.07 16.87 6.81
C LEU A 3 -3.98 17.30 7.97
N ASN A 4 -4.92 18.22 7.71
CA ASN A 4 -5.95 18.62 8.68
C ASN A 4 -7.00 17.49 8.75
N LEU A 5 -6.93 16.67 9.80
CA LEU A 5 -7.99 15.73 10.16
C LEU A 5 -9.15 16.52 10.80
N LYS A 6 -10.33 16.47 10.19
CA LYS A 6 -11.56 16.98 10.82
C LYS A 6 -12.03 15.95 11.85
N PHE A 7 -12.04 16.35 13.11
CA PHE A 7 -12.55 15.55 14.21
C PHE A 7 -14.07 15.76 14.36
N ALA A 8 -14.84 14.69 14.32
CA ALA A 8 -16.19 14.66 14.86
C ALA A 8 -16.09 14.04 16.27
N ALA A 9 -16.18 14.86 17.29
CA ALA A 9 -16.23 14.40 18.66
C ALA A 9 -17.69 14.06 19.03
N LEU A 10 -17.98 12.79 19.25
CA LEU A 10 -19.24 12.36 19.85
C LEU A 10 -19.02 12.25 21.37
N SER A 11 -19.61 13.16 22.14
CA SER A 11 -19.58 13.14 23.60
C SER A 11 -20.50 12.04 24.14
N VAL A 12 -19.92 11.02 24.75
CA VAL A 12 -20.66 10.00 25.48
C VAL A 12 -20.77 10.43 26.95
N LEU A 13 -22.01 10.56 27.41
CA LEU A 13 -22.38 10.87 28.79
C LEU A 13 -22.01 9.68 29.70
N ALA A 14 -21.07 9.88 30.62
CA ALA A 14 -20.66 8.84 31.58
C ALA A 14 -21.69 8.66 32.68
N SER A 15 -22.33 7.49 32.74
CA SER A 15 -23.09 7.04 33.91
C SER A 15 -22.13 6.42 34.94
N LEU A 16 -22.00 7.05 36.10
CA LEU A 16 -21.28 6.56 37.25
C LEU A 16 -21.96 5.34 37.88
N LEU A 17 -21.43 4.15 37.72
CA LEU A 17 -21.73 2.99 38.52
C LEU A 17 -20.49 2.66 39.39
N SER A 18 -20.66 2.85 40.71
CA SER A 18 -19.67 2.46 41.71
C SER A 18 -19.62 0.93 41.83
N ALA A 19 -18.46 0.32 41.49
CA ALA A 19 -18.11 -1.04 41.89
C ALA A 19 -16.88 -0.98 42.77
N CYS A 20 -17.02 -1.30 44.07
CA CYS A 20 -15.95 -1.47 45.01
C CYS A 20 -15.07 -2.69 44.68
N GLY A 21 -13.80 -2.48 44.38
CA GLY A 21 -12.80 -3.53 44.25
C GLY A 21 -11.40 -2.91 44.14
N GLY A 22 -10.67 -2.86 45.25
CA GLY A 22 -9.40 -2.23 45.55
C GLY A 22 -8.34 -2.11 44.44
N SER A 23 -8.20 -0.93 43.91
CA SER A 23 -6.96 -0.26 43.56
C SER A 23 -7.21 1.25 43.57
N ASN A 24 -6.44 1.99 44.36
CA ASN A 24 -6.55 3.45 44.52
C ASN A 24 -6.11 4.18 43.24
N GLY A 25 -6.93 4.17 42.19
CA GLY A 25 -6.68 4.90 40.96
C GLY A 25 -7.98 5.34 40.31
N PHE A 26 -8.03 6.56 39.81
CA PHE A 26 -9.14 7.05 39.01
C PHE A 26 -9.31 6.17 37.76
N PRO A 27 -10.53 6.02 37.22
CA PRO A 27 -10.73 5.31 35.96
C PRO A 27 -9.97 6.02 34.84
N PRO A 28 -9.37 5.27 33.89
CA PRO A 28 -8.65 5.86 32.78
C PRO A 28 -9.60 6.68 31.89
N VAL A 29 -9.14 7.87 31.48
CA VAL A 29 -9.87 8.76 30.59
C VAL A 29 -9.01 9.03 29.36
N VAL A 30 -9.50 8.67 28.17
CA VAL A 30 -8.89 9.03 26.90
C VAL A 30 -9.53 10.32 26.39
N THR A 31 -8.73 11.33 26.10
CA THR A 31 -9.19 12.65 25.61
C THR A 31 -8.93 12.85 24.14
N GLY A 32 -8.08 12.02 23.51
CA GLY A 32 -7.83 12.11 22.09
C GLY A 32 -6.85 11.07 21.57
N VAL A 33 -6.84 10.92 20.25
CA VAL A 33 -5.96 10.03 19.50
C VAL A 33 -5.24 10.83 18.42
N LYS A 34 -3.93 10.64 18.29
CA LYS A 34 -3.13 11.15 17.18
C LYS A 34 -2.39 10.00 16.52
N VAL A 35 -2.48 9.91 15.21
CA VAL A 35 -1.73 8.89 14.43
C VAL A 35 -0.61 9.58 13.68
N GLN A 36 0.58 8.99 13.76
CA GLN A 36 1.76 9.42 13.01
C GLN A 36 2.16 8.32 12.01
N SER A 37 2.47 8.73 10.77
CA SER A 37 3.00 7.86 9.72
C SER A 37 2.09 6.67 9.35
N ALA A 38 0.79 6.91 9.25
CA ALA A 38 -0.20 5.88 8.88
C ALA A 38 -0.14 5.57 7.38
N GLN A 39 0.82 4.75 6.98
CA GLN A 39 0.96 4.24 5.60
C GLN A 39 0.76 2.73 5.58
N TYR A 40 -0.01 2.23 4.61
CA TYR A 40 -0.22 0.79 4.42
C TYR A 40 1.10 0.02 4.32
N GLY A 41 1.20 -1.09 5.03
CA GLY A 41 2.40 -1.94 5.09
C GLY A 41 3.56 -1.38 5.92
N LYS A 42 3.41 -0.18 6.53
CA LYS A 42 4.43 0.46 7.36
C LYS A 42 4.03 0.46 8.84
N MET A 43 5.04 0.69 9.68
CA MET A 43 4.79 0.93 11.11
C MET A 43 4.16 2.31 11.31
N ALA A 44 3.02 2.32 11.97
CA ALA A 44 2.38 3.54 12.47
C ALA A 44 2.60 3.66 13.97
N THR A 45 2.62 4.90 14.46
CA THR A 45 2.62 5.21 15.88
C THR A 45 1.31 5.93 16.23
N ILE A 46 0.56 5.38 17.16
CA ILE A 46 -0.70 5.91 17.67
C ILE A 46 -0.46 6.45 19.07
N TYR A 47 -0.73 7.72 19.29
CA TYR A 47 -0.66 8.38 20.58
C TYR A 47 -2.09 8.49 21.15
N LEU A 48 -2.32 7.91 22.32
CA LEU A 48 -3.54 8.07 23.10
C LEU A 48 -3.25 9.08 24.20
N GLY A 49 -3.85 10.26 24.14
CA GLY A 49 -3.75 11.27 25.18
C GLY A 49 -4.89 11.14 26.20
N GLY A 50 -4.60 11.35 27.49
CA GLY A 50 -5.63 11.21 28.50
C GLY A 50 -5.14 11.44 29.93
N LYS A 51 -5.77 10.75 30.88
CA LYS A 51 -5.36 10.70 32.29
C LYS A 51 -5.51 9.29 32.83
N ASP A 52 -4.64 8.92 33.75
CA ASP A 52 -4.62 7.60 34.40
C ASP A 52 -4.58 6.43 33.41
N LEU A 53 -3.98 6.65 32.25
CA LEU A 53 -3.81 5.64 31.20
C LEU A 53 -2.85 4.54 31.69
N ARG A 54 -3.13 3.29 31.30
CA ARG A 54 -2.34 2.12 31.69
C ARG A 54 -2.16 1.18 30.49
N SER A 55 -1.08 0.43 30.47
CA SER A 55 -0.75 -0.51 29.41
C SER A 55 -1.67 -1.75 29.34
N ASN A 56 -2.60 -1.90 30.29
CA ASN A 56 -3.63 -2.95 30.27
C ASN A 56 -4.91 -2.54 29.51
N LEU A 57 -4.95 -1.33 28.93
CA LEU A 57 -6.04 -0.96 28.01
C LEU A 57 -5.98 -1.81 26.75
N LEU A 58 -7.17 -2.21 26.29
CA LEU A 58 -7.33 -2.94 25.03
C LEU A 58 -7.60 -1.93 23.92
N ILE A 59 -6.91 -2.07 22.80
CA ILE A 59 -7.04 -1.19 21.64
C ILE A 59 -7.53 -2.04 20.47
N ASP A 60 -8.82 -1.91 20.14
CA ASP A 60 -9.38 -2.52 18.94
C ASP A 60 -9.30 -1.54 17.77
N THR A 61 -8.70 -1.97 16.68
CA THR A 61 -8.54 -1.22 15.42
C THR A 61 -9.26 -1.90 14.27
N SER A 62 -10.17 -2.81 14.54
CA SER A 62 -10.90 -3.60 13.53
C SER A 62 -9.95 -4.32 12.55
N GLY A 63 -8.77 -4.71 13.04
CA GLY A 63 -7.72 -5.38 12.27
C GLY A 63 -6.95 -4.47 11.31
N ALA A 64 -7.10 -3.15 11.40
CA ALA A 64 -6.31 -2.23 10.59
C ALA A 64 -4.87 -2.08 11.09
N CYS A 65 -4.61 -2.50 12.33
CA CYS A 65 -3.34 -2.41 13.03
C CYS A 65 -2.95 -3.83 13.48
N THR A 66 -1.86 -4.37 12.98
CA THR A 66 -1.36 -5.71 13.34
C THR A 66 -0.11 -5.61 14.20
N ASN A 67 0.11 -6.64 15.04
CA ASN A 67 1.25 -6.71 15.98
C ASN A 67 1.37 -5.45 16.88
N PRO A 68 0.28 -5.03 17.55
CA PRO A 68 0.31 -3.84 18.39
C PRO A 68 1.22 -4.05 19.60
N THR A 69 2.08 -3.06 19.88
CA THR A 69 2.95 -3.04 21.05
C THR A 69 2.98 -1.66 21.68
N PHE A 70 2.89 -1.59 23.02
CA PHE A 70 3.11 -0.32 23.72
C PHE A 70 4.58 0.03 23.74
N ALA A 71 4.90 1.26 23.41
CA ALA A 71 6.28 1.76 23.46
C ALA A 71 6.70 2.06 24.91
N SER A 72 8.00 1.97 25.19
CA SER A 72 8.58 2.18 26.51
C SER A 72 8.46 3.62 27.03
N ASN A 73 8.20 4.58 26.16
CA ASN A 73 7.94 5.98 26.50
C ASN A 73 6.48 6.28 26.85
N SER A 74 5.63 5.26 26.95
CA SER A 74 4.25 5.39 27.45
C SER A 74 4.26 5.79 28.94
N ASN A 75 3.30 6.65 29.31
CA ASN A 75 3.06 7.08 30.69
C ASN A 75 1.56 7.22 30.96
N THR A 76 1.18 7.72 32.14
CA THR A 76 -0.23 7.83 32.57
C THR A 76 -1.04 8.89 31.81
N ASP A 77 -0.38 9.83 31.15
CA ASP A 77 -1.04 10.89 30.36
C ASP A 77 -0.98 10.62 28.84
N THR A 78 -0.06 9.74 28.43
CA THR A 78 0.11 9.37 27.02
C THR A 78 0.53 7.92 26.89
N LEU A 79 -0.31 7.09 26.24
CA LEU A 79 0.11 5.78 25.77
C LEU A 79 0.52 5.87 24.29
N VAL A 80 1.64 5.24 23.98
CA VAL A 80 2.19 5.17 22.62
C VAL A 80 2.11 3.74 22.14
N LEU A 81 1.32 3.51 21.09
CA LEU A 81 1.13 2.21 20.47
C LEU A 81 1.80 2.19 19.10
N ASN A 82 2.66 1.21 18.86
CA ASN A 82 3.24 0.95 17.54
C ASN A 82 2.57 -0.29 16.94
N CYS A 83 2.27 -0.24 15.64
CA CYS A 83 1.72 -1.37 14.91
C CYS A 83 1.96 -1.26 13.41
N VAL A 84 1.81 -2.37 12.69
CA VAL A 84 1.88 -2.37 11.22
C VAL A 84 0.49 -2.12 10.66
N VAL A 85 0.36 -1.14 9.75
CA VAL A 85 -0.91 -0.83 9.07
C VAL A 85 -1.23 -1.92 8.05
N ALA A 86 -2.35 -2.62 8.22
CA ALA A 86 -2.73 -3.77 7.41
C ALA A 86 -3.97 -3.56 6.53
N LYS A 87 -4.69 -2.44 6.71
CA LYS A 87 -5.87 -2.10 5.92
C LYS A 87 -5.87 -0.63 5.53
N THR A 88 -6.62 -0.29 4.48
CA THR A 88 -6.89 1.06 4.01
C THR A 88 -8.36 1.41 4.17
N GLY A 89 -8.71 2.69 4.03
CA GLY A 89 -10.06 3.19 4.21
C GLY A 89 -10.36 3.60 5.66
N ASP A 90 -11.64 3.72 5.97
CA ASP A 90 -12.11 4.10 7.29
C ASP A 90 -12.20 2.89 8.20
N PHE A 91 -11.73 3.02 9.43
CA PHE A 91 -11.88 2.01 10.46
C PHE A 91 -12.10 2.63 11.85
N SER A 92 -12.81 1.89 12.70
CA SER A 92 -13.01 2.29 14.08
C SER A 92 -11.80 1.94 14.93
N LEU A 93 -11.33 2.89 15.74
CA LEU A 93 -10.42 2.65 16.84
C LEU A 93 -11.21 2.77 18.14
N VAL A 94 -11.29 1.67 18.90
CA VAL A 94 -11.98 1.62 20.19
C VAL A 94 -10.97 1.32 21.29
N VAL A 95 -10.94 2.15 22.33
CA VAL A 95 -10.16 1.91 23.55
C VAL A 95 -11.09 1.36 24.60
N GLN A 96 -10.70 0.24 25.21
CA GLN A 96 -11.49 -0.48 26.21
C GLN A 96 -10.67 -0.68 27.48
N THR A 97 -11.34 -0.78 28.61
CA THR A 97 -10.70 -1.26 29.86
C THR A 97 -10.34 -2.75 29.73
N ALA A 98 -9.57 -3.27 30.67
CA ALA A 98 -9.21 -4.68 30.72
C ALA A 98 -10.46 -5.61 30.81
N GLU A 99 -11.57 -5.10 31.35
CA GLU A 99 -12.85 -5.78 31.46
C GLU A 99 -13.72 -5.66 30.20
N GLY A 100 -13.22 -4.98 29.15
CA GLY A 100 -13.88 -4.84 27.86
C GLY A 100 -14.86 -3.67 27.76
N ALA A 101 -14.97 -2.80 28.75
CA ALA A 101 -15.81 -1.61 28.68
C ALA A 101 -15.16 -0.55 27.78
N ALA A 102 -15.89 -0.11 26.74
CA ALA A 102 -15.40 0.95 25.85
C ALA A 102 -15.38 2.31 26.57
N ILE A 103 -14.22 2.97 26.57
CA ILE A 103 -14.02 4.28 27.21
C ILE A 103 -13.76 5.39 26.18
N TYR A 104 -13.40 5.03 24.94
CA TYR A 104 -13.20 5.99 23.86
C TYR A 104 -13.38 5.31 22.51
N SER A 105 -13.90 6.04 21.53
CA SER A 105 -14.03 5.58 20.15
C SER A 105 -13.80 6.73 19.19
N THR A 106 -13.13 6.44 18.08
CA THR A 106 -12.93 7.37 16.97
C THR A 106 -12.82 6.63 15.65
N THR A 107 -13.03 7.33 14.53
CA THR A 107 -12.78 6.79 13.20
C THR A 107 -11.44 7.33 12.69
N LEU A 108 -10.61 6.45 12.17
CA LEU A 108 -9.35 6.77 11.51
C LEU A 108 -9.47 6.41 10.02
N ASN A 109 -8.84 7.23 9.16
CA ASN A 109 -8.74 6.96 7.73
C ASN A 109 -7.29 6.67 7.34
N ILE A 110 -7.06 5.54 6.69
CA ILE A 110 -5.79 5.19 6.06
C ILE A 110 -5.98 5.29 4.54
N PRO A 111 -5.28 6.21 3.86
CA PRO A 111 -5.39 6.35 2.42
C PRO A 111 -4.86 5.12 1.69
N LEU A 112 -5.30 4.92 0.44
CA LEU A 112 -4.69 3.94 -0.46
C LEU A 112 -3.20 4.25 -0.65
N PRO A 113 -2.33 3.23 -0.68
CA PRO A 113 -0.90 3.45 -0.86
C PRO A 113 -0.62 4.00 -2.25
N GLN A 114 0.25 5.02 -2.30
CA GLN A 114 0.73 5.59 -3.55
C GLN A 114 2.25 5.41 -3.65
N VAL A 115 2.72 5.14 -4.86
CA VAL A 115 4.14 5.00 -5.18
C VAL A 115 4.50 5.98 -6.31
N ALA A 116 5.54 6.77 -6.08
CA ALA A 116 6.16 7.58 -7.12
C ALA A 116 7.24 6.75 -7.84
N LEU A 117 7.11 6.64 -9.16
CA LEU A 117 8.09 6.04 -10.08
C LEU A 117 8.79 7.20 -10.77
N ILE A 118 10.08 7.35 -10.53
CA ILE A 118 10.89 8.48 -11.03
C ILE A 118 11.75 8.01 -12.20
N THR A 119 11.58 8.65 -13.35
CA THR A 119 12.36 8.44 -14.57
C THR A 119 13.00 9.76 -15.04
N ALA A 120 13.82 9.72 -16.07
CA ALA A 120 14.35 10.93 -16.72
C ALA A 120 13.24 11.69 -17.46
N GLU A 121 12.22 10.99 -17.97
CA GLU A 121 11.06 11.55 -18.68
C GLU A 121 10.06 12.24 -17.73
N GLY A 122 10.17 11.96 -16.43
CA GLY A 122 9.30 12.55 -15.42
C GLY A 122 8.90 11.58 -14.30
N SER A 123 7.93 11.99 -13.50
CA SER A 123 7.39 11.21 -12.39
C SER A 123 6.01 10.66 -12.70
N ILE A 124 5.83 9.36 -12.45
CA ILE A 124 4.54 8.67 -12.55
C ILE A 124 4.11 8.31 -11.13
N THR A 125 2.93 8.74 -10.70
CA THR A 125 2.37 8.33 -9.40
C THR A 125 1.30 7.27 -9.64
N VAL A 126 1.49 6.10 -9.03
CA VAL A 126 0.52 4.99 -9.05
C VAL A 126 -0.14 4.84 -7.69
N GLU A 127 -1.45 4.64 -7.67
CA GLU A 127 -2.25 4.30 -6.50
C GLU A 127 -2.58 2.81 -6.53
N LEU A 128 -2.36 2.11 -5.43
CA LEU A 128 -2.50 0.66 -5.35
C LEU A 128 -3.78 0.28 -4.58
N ASP A 129 -4.33 -0.88 -4.89
CA ASP A 129 -5.55 -1.41 -4.27
C ASP A 129 -5.26 -2.68 -3.44
N PRO A 130 -4.86 -2.55 -2.17
CA PRO A 130 -4.62 -3.70 -1.31
C PRO A 130 -5.89 -4.42 -0.87
N THR A 131 -7.08 -3.87 -1.15
CA THR A 131 -8.36 -4.50 -0.82
C THR A 131 -8.75 -5.55 -1.86
N LEU A 132 -8.64 -5.20 -3.14
CA LEU A 132 -8.99 -6.09 -4.25
C LEU A 132 -7.78 -6.91 -4.74
N ALA A 133 -6.55 -6.40 -4.59
CA ALA A 133 -5.34 -7.07 -5.03
C ALA A 133 -4.25 -7.07 -3.93
N PRO A 134 -4.49 -7.70 -2.76
CA PRO A 134 -3.56 -7.68 -1.64
C PRO A 134 -2.22 -8.36 -1.94
N ILE A 135 -2.22 -9.47 -2.68
CA ILE A 135 -1.01 -10.25 -2.98
C ILE A 135 -0.09 -9.44 -3.88
N SER A 136 -0.61 -8.92 -5.00
CA SER A 136 0.16 -8.12 -5.97
C SER A 136 0.62 -6.79 -5.37
N THR A 137 -0.24 -6.11 -4.60
CA THR A 137 0.10 -4.86 -3.90
C THR A 137 1.24 -5.07 -2.91
N ASN A 138 1.15 -6.09 -2.05
CA ASN A 138 2.19 -6.38 -1.06
C ASN A 138 3.51 -6.80 -1.71
N ASN A 139 3.45 -7.58 -2.78
CA ASN A 139 4.60 -7.96 -3.58
C ASN A 139 5.30 -6.72 -4.17
N PHE A 140 4.56 -5.85 -4.85
CA PHE A 140 5.09 -4.64 -5.46
C PHE A 140 5.69 -3.70 -4.39
N LEU A 141 4.98 -3.43 -3.30
CA LEU A 141 5.48 -2.61 -2.19
C LEU A 141 6.72 -3.22 -1.51
N SER A 142 6.83 -4.55 -1.44
CA SER A 142 8.05 -5.22 -0.94
C SER A 142 9.26 -4.88 -1.80
N TYR A 143 9.14 -4.90 -3.13
CA TYR A 143 10.21 -4.50 -4.04
C TYR A 143 10.52 -3.00 -3.95
N VAL A 144 9.49 -2.15 -3.88
CA VAL A 144 9.64 -0.69 -3.68
C VAL A 144 10.45 -0.41 -2.41
N ASN A 145 10.04 -1.02 -1.29
CA ASN A 145 10.64 -0.77 0.02
C ASN A 145 12.07 -1.30 0.16
N LYS A 146 12.43 -2.34 -0.61
CA LYS A 146 13.81 -2.86 -0.71
C LYS A 146 14.69 -2.04 -1.67
N GLY A 147 14.13 -1.05 -2.38
CA GLY A 147 14.85 -0.30 -3.43
C GLY A 147 15.17 -1.15 -4.66
N PHE A 148 14.49 -2.29 -4.86
CA PHE A 148 14.77 -3.22 -5.95
C PHE A 148 14.63 -2.56 -7.32
N TYR A 149 13.63 -1.68 -7.51
CA TYR A 149 13.36 -1.07 -8.79
C TYR A 149 14.37 0.00 -9.23
N ARG A 150 15.30 0.39 -8.35
CA ARG A 150 16.38 1.32 -8.72
C ARG A 150 17.16 0.78 -9.90
N ASP A 151 17.34 1.62 -10.92
CA ASP A 151 18.08 1.36 -12.16
C ASP A 151 17.51 0.20 -13.00
N THR A 152 16.25 -0.19 -12.78
CA THR A 152 15.54 -1.07 -13.71
C THR A 152 14.98 -0.29 -14.89
N LEU A 153 14.79 -0.96 -16.02
CA LEU A 153 14.31 -0.36 -17.27
C LEU A 153 12.79 -0.57 -17.44
N PHE A 154 12.15 0.35 -18.15
CA PHE A 154 10.99 0.02 -18.95
C PHE A 154 11.51 -0.66 -20.21
N HIS A 155 11.64 -1.98 -20.15
CA HIS A 155 12.38 -2.80 -21.11
C HIS A 155 11.53 -3.33 -22.27
N ARG A 156 10.20 -3.15 -22.22
CA ARG A 156 9.29 -3.54 -23.30
C ARG A 156 8.19 -2.52 -23.44
N VAL A 157 8.11 -1.89 -24.59
CA VAL A 157 7.16 -0.83 -24.90
C VAL A 157 6.48 -1.15 -26.22
N ILE A 158 5.17 -1.37 -26.19
CA ILE A 158 4.35 -1.61 -27.38
C ILE A 158 3.29 -0.51 -27.47
N PRO A 159 3.41 0.41 -28.44
CA PRO A 159 2.42 1.47 -28.67
C PRO A 159 1.00 0.92 -28.78
N ASN A 160 0.04 1.62 -28.19
CA ASN A 160 -1.37 1.20 -28.13
C ASN A 160 -1.61 -0.13 -27.40
N PHE A 161 -0.68 -0.55 -26.57
CA PHE A 161 -0.83 -1.75 -25.75
C PHE A 161 -0.31 -1.52 -24.31
N VAL A 162 0.98 -1.70 -24.04
CA VAL A 162 1.55 -1.60 -22.68
C VAL A 162 2.95 -1.00 -22.66
N VAL A 163 3.33 -0.46 -21.50
CA VAL A 163 4.69 -0.15 -21.08
C VAL A 163 5.05 -1.07 -19.92
N GLN A 164 6.02 -1.96 -20.10
CA GLN A 164 6.41 -2.99 -19.13
C GLN A 164 7.83 -2.73 -18.61
N GLY A 165 8.02 -2.89 -17.28
CA GLY A 165 9.31 -2.67 -16.63
C GLY A 165 9.51 -3.50 -15.36
N GLY A 166 10.61 -3.21 -14.63
CA GLY A 166 10.86 -3.75 -13.29
C GLY A 166 11.58 -5.10 -13.23
N GLY A 167 12.17 -5.57 -14.34
CA GLY A 167 12.84 -6.87 -14.37
C GLY A 167 14.30 -6.84 -14.84
N TYR A 168 14.68 -5.83 -15.61
CA TYR A 168 15.98 -5.76 -16.30
C TYR A 168 16.66 -4.41 -16.05
N THR A 169 17.98 -4.40 -16.14
CA THR A 169 18.84 -3.21 -16.12
C THR A 169 19.48 -2.99 -17.49
N THR A 170 20.24 -1.92 -17.67
CA THR A 170 20.98 -1.60 -18.89
C THR A 170 21.67 -2.82 -19.49
N GLY A 171 21.58 -2.96 -20.82
CA GLY A 171 22.08 -4.12 -21.54
C GLY A 171 21.20 -5.36 -21.46
N MET A 172 19.94 -5.23 -21.04
CA MET A 172 18.97 -6.32 -20.86
C MET A 172 19.45 -7.39 -19.87
N VAL A 173 20.16 -6.96 -18.82
CA VAL A 173 20.61 -7.85 -17.75
C VAL A 173 19.47 -8.06 -16.76
N LYS A 174 19.03 -9.32 -16.59
CA LYS A 174 17.97 -9.65 -15.63
C LYS A 174 18.45 -9.41 -14.21
N LYS A 175 17.65 -8.68 -13.42
CA LYS A 175 17.93 -8.44 -11.99
C LYS A 175 17.62 -9.71 -11.19
N THR A 176 18.59 -10.21 -10.42
CA THR A 176 18.55 -11.57 -9.82
C THR A 176 17.96 -11.64 -8.42
N GLU A 177 17.82 -10.52 -7.71
CA GLU A 177 17.32 -10.46 -6.32
C GLU A 177 15.78 -10.53 -6.23
N GLN A 178 15.16 -11.36 -7.07
CA GLN A 178 13.70 -11.52 -7.06
C GLN A 178 13.26 -12.44 -5.93
N SER A 179 12.12 -12.10 -5.33
CA SER A 179 11.42 -12.98 -4.40
C SER A 179 10.77 -14.17 -5.13
N ALA A 180 10.29 -15.17 -4.38
CA ALA A 180 9.50 -16.26 -4.97
C ALA A 180 8.29 -15.71 -5.73
N PRO A 181 7.85 -16.40 -6.81
CA PRO A 181 6.64 -16.04 -7.53
C PRO A 181 5.41 -16.02 -6.63
N ILE A 182 4.46 -15.17 -6.98
CA ILE A 182 3.21 -14.97 -6.24
C ILE A 182 2.03 -15.68 -6.93
N GLU A 183 0.99 -15.96 -6.15
CA GLU A 183 -0.30 -16.45 -6.65
C GLU A 183 -1.00 -15.37 -7.47
N LEU A 184 -1.67 -15.79 -8.55
CA LEU A 184 -2.44 -14.92 -9.43
C LEU A 184 -3.80 -14.59 -8.81
N GLU A 185 -4.13 -13.30 -8.72
CA GLU A 185 -5.40 -12.80 -8.20
C GLU A 185 -6.20 -11.98 -9.23
N SER A 186 -6.11 -12.31 -10.50
CA SER A 186 -6.76 -11.60 -11.62
C SER A 186 -8.30 -11.65 -11.62
N ASN A 187 -8.90 -12.53 -10.83
CA ASN A 187 -10.36 -12.75 -10.75
C ASN A 187 -11.08 -11.87 -9.71
N LYS A 188 -10.48 -10.76 -9.28
CA LYS A 188 -11.01 -9.88 -8.21
C LYS A 188 -11.80 -8.68 -8.72
N GLY A 189 -12.10 -8.62 -10.01
CA GLY A 189 -12.96 -7.59 -10.61
C GLY A 189 -12.26 -6.31 -11.06
N LEU A 190 -10.94 -6.20 -10.87
CA LEU A 190 -10.16 -5.13 -11.49
C LEU A 190 -9.90 -5.44 -12.96
N SER A 191 -10.00 -4.43 -13.83
CA SER A 191 -9.87 -4.58 -15.28
C SER A 191 -8.62 -3.85 -15.81
N ASN A 192 -8.04 -4.39 -16.89
CA ASN A 192 -6.88 -3.83 -17.60
C ASN A 192 -7.30 -2.62 -18.47
N LEU A 193 -7.80 -1.56 -17.84
CA LEU A 193 -8.16 -0.31 -18.49
C LEU A 193 -6.92 0.58 -18.68
N ARG A 194 -7.02 1.59 -19.57
CA ARG A 194 -5.95 2.58 -19.72
C ARG A 194 -5.54 3.17 -18.39
N GLY A 195 -4.23 3.21 -18.12
CA GLY A 195 -3.62 3.67 -16.90
C GLY A 195 -3.63 2.66 -15.76
N SER A 196 -4.27 1.48 -15.89
CA SER A 196 -4.16 0.44 -14.87
C SER A 196 -2.77 -0.19 -14.84
N LEU A 197 -2.34 -0.60 -13.65
CA LEU A 197 -1.08 -1.26 -13.36
C LEU A 197 -1.33 -2.74 -13.07
N ALA A 198 -0.67 -3.64 -13.80
CA ALA A 198 -0.84 -5.09 -13.63
C ALA A 198 0.49 -5.83 -13.53
N MET A 199 0.49 -6.99 -12.85
CA MET A 199 1.67 -7.85 -12.76
C MET A 199 1.92 -8.58 -14.08
N ALA A 200 3.15 -8.46 -14.60
CA ALA A 200 3.61 -9.31 -15.69
C ALA A 200 3.91 -10.72 -15.17
N ARG A 201 3.71 -11.71 -16.03
CA ARG A 201 3.93 -13.13 -15.73
C ARG A 201 4.34 -13.91 -16.98
N THR A 202 4.87 -15.11 -16.79
CA THR A 202 5.06 -16.08 -17.88
C THR A 202 3.72 -16.73 -18.26
N ASN A 203 3.76 -17.78 -19.07
CA ASN A 203 2.55 -18.57 -19.40
C ASN A 203 1.97 -19.30 -18.18
N LEU A 204 2.74 -19.47 -17.12
CA LEU A 204 2.24 -20.05 -15.86
C LEU A 204 1.48 -18.99 -15.05
N PRO A 205 0.27 -19.29 -14.55
CA PRO A 205 -0.53 -18.31 -13.80
C PRO A 205 0.22 -17.73 -12.58
N ASN A 206 0.79 -18.58 -11.74
CA ASN A 206 1.46 -18.20 -10.49
C ASN A 206 2.98 -17.98 -10.72
N SER A 207 3.35 -17.11 -11.64
CA SER A 207 4.76 -16.87 -12.01
C SER A 207 5.19 -15.41 -11.92
N ALA A 208 4.30 -14.51 -11.53
CA ALA A 208 4.63 -13.10 -11.36
C ALA A 208 5.66 -12.90 -10.24
N THR A 209 6.65 -12.04 -10.48
CA THR A 209 7.67 -11.65 -9.49
C THR A 209 7.74 -10.13 -9.38
N SER A 210 8.74 -9.47 -9.97
CA SER A 210 8.95 -8.02 -9.88
C SER A 210 8.38 -7.23 -11.06
N GLU A 211 8.20 -7.88 -12.22
CA GLU A 211 7.81 -7.18 -13.43
C GLU A 211 6.34 -6.75 -13.41
N PHE A 212 6.09 -5.54 -13.87
CA PHE A 212 4.76 -4.95 -13.99
C PHE A 212 4.60 -4.25 -15.33
N PHE A 213 3.36 -3.97 -15.74
CA PHE A 213 3.08 -3.14 -16.90
C PHE A 213 1.97 -2.12 -16.62
N ILE A 214 2.04 -1.01 -17.35
CA ILE A 214 1.00 0.03 -17.38
C ILE A 214 0.26 -0.08 -18.72
N ASN A 215 -1.06 -0.15 -18.68
CA ASN A 215 -1.90 -0.23 -19.85
C ASN A 215 -2.02 1.13 -20.55
N LEU A 216 -1.69 1.20 -21.84
CA LEU A 216 -1.81 2.42 -22.67
C LEU A 216 -3.22 2.64 -23.20
N VAL A 217 -3.99 1.58 -23.31
CA VAL A 217 -5.39 1.56 -23.79
C VAL A 217 -6.20 0.59 -22.92
N ASN A 218 -7.51 0.48 -23.19
CA ASN A 218 -8.35 -0.51 -22.54
C ASN A 218 -8.07 -1.91 -23.12
N ASN A 219 -7.27 -2.68 -22.43
CA ASN A 219 -6.85 -4.04 -22.79
C ASN A 219 -7.71 -5.10 -22.10
N VAL A 220 -9.04 -5.02 -22.21
CA VAL A 220 -9.99 -5.94 -21.56
C VAL A 220 -9.81 -7.42 -21.98
N SER A 221 -9.10 -7.68 -23.07
CA SER A 221 -8.68 -9.04 -23.44
C SER A 221 -7.71 -9.69 -22.47
N LEU A 222 -7.01 -8.87 -21.65
CA LEU A 222 -6.09 -9.29 -20.59
C LEU A 222 -6.80 -9.58 -19.26
N ASP A 223 -8.10 -9.33 -19.16
CA ASP A 223 -8.86 -9.60 -17.95
C ASP A 223 -9.10 -11.10 -17.77
N TYR A 224 -9.38 -11.49 -16.52
CA TYR A 224 -9.79 -12.84 -16.19
C TYR A 224 -11.07 -13.24 -16.93
N LYS A 225 -11.07 -14.38 -17.59
CA LYS A 225 -12.26 -14.96 -18.24
C LYS A 225 -12.67 -16.28 -17.57
N ASN A 226 -11.70 -17.15 -17.34
CA ASN A 226 -11.85 -18.45 -16.69
C ASN A 226 -10.47 -19.06 -16.38
N ALA A 227 -10.41 -20.23 -15.79
CA ALA A 227 -9.17 -20.90 -15.43
C ALA A 227 -8.20 -21.15 -16.60
N ALA A 228 -8.73 -21.37 -17.83
CA ALA A 228 -7.91 -21.56 -19.03
C ALA A 228 -7.39 -20.22 -19.61
N ASN A 229 -8.07 -19.13 -19.29
CA ASN A 229 -7.72 -17.77 -19.68
C ASN A 229 -7.71 -16.87 -18.44
N PRO A 230 -6.70 -17.05 -17.57
CA PRO A 230 -6.70 -16.47 -16.24
C PRO A 230 -6.33 -14.96 -16.22
N GLY A 231 -5.94 -14.39 -17.37
CA GLY A 231 -5.63 -12.97 -17.49
C GLY A 231 -4.43 -12.50 -16.65
N TYR A 232 -4.42 -11.20 -16.32
CA TYR A 232 -3.36 -10.53 -15.56
C TYR A 232 -3.97 -9.78 -14.39
N ALA A 233 -3.31 -9.86 -13.23
CA ALA A 233 -3.79 -9.24 -12.00
C ALA A 233 -3.50 -7.74 -12.01
N VAL A 234 -4.55 -6.93 -12.20
CA VAL A 234 -4.50 -5.49 -11.96
C VAL A 234 -4.45 -5.26 -10.45
N PHE A 235 -3.56 -4.35 -10.00
CA PHE A 235 -3.38 -4.07 -8.58
C PHE A 235 -3.27 -2.56 -8.27
N GLY A 236 -3.43 -1.70 -9.29
CA GLY A 236 -3.38 -0.26 -9.11
C GLY A 236 -3.63 0.48 -10.41
N LYS A 237 -3.49 1.78 -10.35
CA LYS A 237 -3.67 2.70 -11.49
C LYS A 237 -2.75 3.91 -11.39
N VAL A 238 -2.40 4.50 -12.51
CA VAL A 238 -1.75 5.80 -12.59
C VAL A 238 -2.76 6.88 -12.17
N VAL A 239 -2.40 7.69 -11.19
CA VAL A 239 -3.20 8.84 -10.71
C VAL A 239 -2.58 10.18 -11.10
N GLN A 240 -1.29 10.19 -11.48
CA GLN A 240 -0.58 11.35 -12.01
C GLN A 240 0.56 10.90 -12.92
N GLY A 241 0.85 11.64 -14.00
CA GLY A 241 1.96 11.35 -14.91
C GLY A 241 1.62 10.35 -16.01
N MET A 242 0.34 10.28 -16.43
CA MET A 242 -0.04 9.48 -17.59
C MET A 242 0.53 10.04 -18.91
N ASP A 243 0.79 11.32 -18.97
CA ASP A 243 1.53 12.01 -20.05
C ASP A 243 2.99 11.55 -20.13
N VAL A 244 3.64 11.28 -18.99
CA VAL A 244 4.98 10.67 -18.92
C VAL A 244 4.95 9.24 -19.46
N VAL A 245 3.93 8.45 -19.11
CA VAL A 245 3.76 7.10 -19.67
C VAL A 245 3.56 7.14 -21.18
N ASP A 246 2.79 8.12 -21.70
CA ASP A 246 2.58 8.30 -23.14
C ASP A 246 3.88 8.74 -23.84
N ALA A 247 4.70 9.59 -23.19
CA ALA A 247 6.01 9.96 -23.72
C ALA A 247 6.95 8.73 -23.82
N ILE A 248 7.00 7.89 -22.78
CA ILE A 248 7.72 6.60 -22.81
C ILE A 248 7.20 5.71 -23.94
N ALA A 249 5.87 5.67 -24.17
CA ALA A 249 5.27 4.86 -25.22
C ALA A 249 5.57 5.36 -26.66
N ALA A 250 6.00 6.60 -26.80
CA ALA A 250 6.39 7.21 -28.09
C ALA A 250 7.86 6.97 -28.46
N GLU A 251 8.67 6.45 -27.53
CA GLU A 251 10.09 6.19 -27.79
C GLU A 251 10.28 5.11 -28.85
N PRO A 252 11.24 5.27 -29.79
CA PRO A 252 11.57 4.26 -30.77
C PRO A 252 11.99 2.95 -30.13
N THR A 253 11.43 1.84 -30.60
CA THR A 253 11.75 0.49 -30.11
C THR A 253 12.39 -0.37 -31.18
N GLY A 254 13.10 -1.41 -30.74
CA GLY A 254 13.77 -2.36 -31.64
C GLY A 254 14.09 -3.68 -30.95
N VAL A 255 14.98 -4.46 -31.54
CA VAL A 255 15.48 -5.71 -30.98
C VAL A 255 16.81 -5.45 -30.29
N VAL A 256 16.88 -5.68 -28.98
CA VAL A 256 18.08 -5.52 -28.16
C VAL A 256 18.33 -6.80 -27.37
N GLY A 257 19.52 -7.40 -27.48
CA GLY A 257 19.87 -8.62 -26.74
C GLY A 257 18.93 -9.82 -27.00
N GLY A 258 18.25 -9.84 -28.15
CA GLY A 258 17.27 -10.89 -28.50
C GLY A 258 15.85 -10.63 -27.99
N PHE A 259 15.61 -9.52 -27.30
CA PHE A 259 14.29 -9.08 -26.87
C PHE A 259 13.70 -8.10 -27.88
N SER A 260 12.42 -8.27 -28.22
CA SER A 260 11.66 -7.37 -29.10
C SER A 260 11.02 -6.24 -28.30
N ASP A 261 10.66 -5.15 -29.00
CA ASP A 261 9.94 -3.99 -28.45
C ASP A 261 10.71 -3.27 -27.33
N VAL A 262 12.03 -3.36 -27.33
CA VAL A 262 12.89 -2.68 -26.35
C VAL A 262 13.13 -1.24 -26.81
N PRO A 263 12.93 -0.21 -25.98
CA PRO A 263 13.33 1.15 -26.31
C PRO A 263 14.82 1.22 -26.70
N LEU A 264 15.13 1.92 -27.79
CA LEU A 264 16.51 2.04 -28.29
C LEU A 264 17.38 2.90 -27.37
N ALA A 265 16.78 3.83 -26.64
CA ALA A 265 17.39 4.53 -25.51
C ALA A 265 16.87 3.93 -24.21
N ASP A 266 17.75 3.66 -23.25
CA ASP A 266 17.35 3.12 -21.95
C ASP A 266 16.43 4.08 -21.20
N ILE A 267 15.21 3.65 -20.91
CA ILE A 267 14.25 4.38 -20.06
C ILE A 267 14.35 3.80 -18.65
N THR A 268 15.15 4.47 -17.83
CA THR A 268 15.50 3.97 -16.49
C THR A 268 14.55 4.45 -15.43
N LEU A 269 14.01 3.53 -14.63
CA LEU A 269 13.33 3.80 -13.37
C LEU A 269 14.42 4.05 -12.30
N SER A 270 14.75 5.32 -12.07
CA SER A 270 15.84 5.71 -11.16
C SER A 270 15.47 5.53 -9.68
N LEU A 271 14.17 5.63 -9.35
CA LEU A 271 13.66 5.47 -7.98
C LEU A 271 12.18 5.09 -8.00
N ALA A 272 11.80 4.15 -7.13
CA ALA A 272 10.42 3.90 -6.74
C ALA A 272 10.28 4.15 -5.24
N LEU A 273 9.34 5.00 -4.82
CA LEU A 273 9.17 5.41 -3.42
C LEU A 273 7.69 5.44 -3.04
N GLN A 274 7.34 4.75 -1.96
CA GLN A 274 6.00 4.86 -1.37
C GLN A 274 5.84 6.26 -0.76
N SER A 275 4.87 7.04 -1.27
CA SER A 275 4.61 8.43 -0.89
C SER A 275 3.41 8.58 0.05
N LYS A 276 2.50 7.57 0.07
CA LYS A 276 1.35 7.45 0.98
C LYS A 276 1.19 6.03 1.50
#